data_c788b67717effd29d9a6ffbf5f3e574c
#
_entry.id   c788b67717effd29d9a6ffbf5f3e574c
#
_cell.length_a   1.000
_cell.length_b   1.000
_cell.length_c   1.000
_cell.angle_alpha   90.00
_cell.angle_beta   90.00
_cell.angle_gamma   90.00
#
_symmetry.space_group_name_H-M   'P 1'
#
loop_
_entity.id
_entity.type
_entity.pdbx_description
1 polymer ?
#
loop_
_entity_poly.entity_id
_entity_poly.type
_entity_poly.pdbx_seq_one_letter_code
_entity_poly.pdbx_strand_id
1 'polypeptide(L)'
;GLVYDANARAGERPASDLLRTADMVRIGLAGTLRGYPLTTYDGSTRKLEDIRYGDQPAGYASQPGETVNYIENHDNQTLYDSNALKLPLATTTADRARVQVLGLALTAFSQGVAYFHAGSDILRSKSLDRNSFNSGDWFNRLDWTYKDNYFGTGLPPSEDNGKDYALIKPLLANAAFKPTPADIAFARDAFRDLLAIRASSTLFRMRSADDVVQRLRFFNTGPKQEPTVIAAHIDGRGYAGAGFAGITYLVN
;
A
#
# COMPACT_ATOMS: atom_id res chain seq x y z
N GLY A 1 -7.74 -6.02 -3.18
CA GLY A 1 -8.41 -6.86 -4.02
C GLY A 1 -9.57 -7.70 -3.57
N LEU A 2 -10.25 -7.43 -2.43
CA LEU A 2 -11.34 -8.31 -1.98
C LEU A 2 -12.54 -8.32 -2.92
N VAL A 3 -12.87 -7.16 -3.51
CA VAL A 3 -14.04 -7.00 -4.39
C VAL A 3 -13.67 -7.18 -5.86
N TYR A 4 -12.45 -6.82 -6.22
CA TYR A 4 -12.01 -6.77 -7.62
C TYR A 4 -10.98 -7.82 -7.98
N ASP A 5 -10.77 -8.81 -7.13
CA ASP A 5 -9.88 -9.91 -7.47
C ASP A 5 -10.51 -10.71 -8.63
N ALA A 6 -10.15 -10.33 -9.85
CA ALA A 6 -10.69 -10.89 -11.09
C ALA A 6 -10.02 -12.21 -11.47
N ASN A 7 -8.97 -12.59 -10.77
CA ASN A 7 -8.22 -13.80 -11.05
C ASN A 7 -8.63 -14.91 -10.09
N ALA A 8 -9.05 -15.98 -10.60
CA ALA A 8 -9.39 -17.32 -10.13
C ALA A 8 -9.51 -17.63 -8.61
N ARG A 9 -9.01 -16.77 -7.72
CA ARG A 9 -9.04 -16.95 -6.26
C ARG A 9 -10.04 -16.01 -5.56
N ALA A 10 -10.71 -15.15 -6.32
CA ALA A 10 -11.77 -14.32 -5.81
C ALA A 10 -12.96 -15.21 -5.49
N GLY A 11 -13.37 -15.23 -4.23
CA GLY A 11 -14.65 -15.76 -3.79
C GLY A 11 -15.63 -14.63 -3.55
N GLU A 12 -16.90 -14.95 -3.46
CA GLU A 12 -17.90 -14.02 -2.94
C GLU A 12 -17.52 -13.62 -1.51
N ARG A 13 -17.40 -12.32 -1.28
CA ARG A 13 -17.09 -11.77 0.04
C ARG A 13 -18.11 -10.70 0.40
N PRO A 14 -18.54 -10.63 1.66
CA PRO A 14 -19.48 -9.61 2.12
C PRO A 14 -18.83 -8.22 2.04
N ALA A 15 -19.64 -7.19 1.78
CA ALA A 15 -19.17 -5.79 1.77
C ALA A 15 -18.48 -5.38 3.09
N SER A 16 -18.87 -5.98 4.20
CA SER A 16 -18.22 -5.78 5.52
C SER A 16 -16.73 -6.13 5.51
N ASP A 17 -16.27 -7.07 4.66
CA ASP A 17 -14.85 -7.37 4.53
C ASP A 17 -14.07 -6.20 3.94
N LEU A 18 -14.66 -5.47 2.98
CA LEU A 18 -14.05 -4.25 2.42
C LEU A 18 -13.97 -3.15 3.47
N LEU A 19 -15.05 -2.92 4.23
CA LEU A 19 -15.09 -1.93 5.29
C LEU A 19 -14.05 -2.25 6.39
N ARG A 20 -13.97 -3.51 6.80
CA ARG A 20 -12.96 -3.98 7.76
C ARG A 20 -11.55 -3.80 7.23
N THR A 21 -11.33 -4.04 5.93
CA THR A 21 -10.01 -3.82 5.31
C THR A 21 -9.65 -2.34 5.28
N ALA A 22 -10.62 -1.44 5.06
CA ALA A 22 -10.40 -0.01 5.17
C ALA A 22 -9.98 0.41 6.59
N ASP A 23 -10.55 -0.22 7.63
CA ASP A 23 -10.09 0.00 9.01
C ASP A 23 -8.64 -0.47 9.21
N MET A 24 -8.24 -1.61 8.62
CA MET A 24 -6.84 -2.07 8.67
C MET A 24 -5.88 -1.06 8.02
N VAL A 25 -6.29 -0.42 6.92
CA VAL A 25 -5.50 0.66 6.30
C VAL A 25 -5.36 1.86 7.26
N ARG A 26 -6.45 2.27 7.94
CA ARG A 26 -6.41 3.36 8.93
C ARG A 26 -5.48 3.02 10.10
N ILE A 27 -5.47 1.77 10.54
CA ILE A 27 -4.56 1.29 11.58
C ILE A 27 -3.10 1.47 11.17
N GLY A 28 -2.74 1.09 9.94
CA GLY A 28 -1.41 1.32 9.38
C GLY A 28 -1.06 2.80 9.30
N LEU A 29 -2.00 3.63 8.82
CA LEU A 29 -1.83 5.09 8.74
C LEU A 29 -1.60 5.74 10.11
N ALA A 30 -2.21 5.20 11.18
CA ALA A 30 -1.98 5.63 12.55
C ALA A 30 -0.68 5.07 13.17
N GLY A 31 0.17 4.38 12.39
CA GLY A 31 1.42 3.78 12.88
C GLY A 31 1.21 2.56 13.78
N THR A 32 0.11 1.85 13.63
CA THR A 32 -0.26 0.66 14.43
C THR A 32 -0.15 0.87 15.94
N LEU A 33 -0.36 2.11 16.41
CA LEU A 33 -0.24 2.49 17.81
C LEU A 33 -1.33 1.81 18.64
N ARG A 34 -0.93 1.02 19.64
CA ARG A 34 -1.85 0.24 20.49
C ARG A 34 -2.97 1.06 21.10
N GLY A 35 -2.65 2.26 21.58
CA GLY A 35 -3.57 3.14 22.30
C GLY A 35 -4.42 4.06 21.41
N TYR A 36 -4.25 4.06 20.08
CA TYR A 36 -5.02 4.93 19.20
C TYR A 36 -6.49 4.48 19.12
N PRO A 37 -7.46 5.39 19.36
CA PRO A 37 -8.89 5.05 19.27
C PRO A 37 -9.38 5.12 17.82
N LEU A 38 -10.08 4.09 17.36
CA LEU A 38 -10.70 4.03 16.04
C LEU A 38 -12.17 3.60 16.17
N THR A 39 -13.08 4.33 15.52
CA THR A 39 -14.45 3.85 15.30
C THR A 39 -14.43 2.91 14.10
N THR A 40 -14.66 1.63 14.36
CA THR A 40 -14.59 0.55 13.37
C THR A 40 -15.87 0.41 12.56
N TYR A 41 -15.80 -0.34 11.47
CA TYR A 41 -16.90 -0.57 10.53
C TYR A 41 -18.19 -1.09 11.18
N ASP A 42 -18.12 -1.71 12.35
CA ASP A 42 -19.27 -2.20 13.13
C ASP A 42 -19.87 -1.13 14.07
N GLY A 43 -19.32 0.09 14.06
CA GLY A 43 -19.78 1.22 14.87
C GLY A 43 -19.19 1.29 16.28
N SER A 44 -18.39 0.31 16.70
CA SER A 44 -17.72 0.36 18.00
C SER A 44 -16.44 1.18 17.94
N THR A 45 -16.16 1.96 19.00
CA THR A 45 -14.87 2.63 19.15
C THR A 45 -13.98 1.80 20.05
N ARG A 46 -12.81 1.43 19.55
CA ARG A 46 -11.85 0.55 20.22
C ARG A 46 -10.45 1.13 20.10
N LYS A 47 -9.58 0.77 21.06
CA LYS A 47 -8.13 0.95 20.85
C LYS A 47 -7.65 -0.05 19.82
N LEU A 48 -6.59 0.29 19.08
CA LEU A 48 -6.08 -0.60 18.02
C LEU A 48 -5.56 -1.94 18.59
N GLU A 49 -5.12 -1.98 19.85
CA GLU A 49 -4.74 -3.23 20.54
C GLU A 49 -5.90 -4.21 20.73
N ASP A 50 -7.13 -3.70 20.78
CA ASP A 50 -8.35 -4.50 20.94
C ASP A 50 -8.94 -4.99 19.59
N ILE A 51 -8.37 -4.52 18.48
CA ILE A 51 -8.78 -4.94 17.13
C ILE A 51 -7.89 -6.09 16.69
N ARG A 52 -8.51 -7.14 16.13
CA ARG A 52 -7.78 -8.36 15.73
C ARG A 52 -7.34 -8.30 14.27
N TYR A 53 -6.08 -8.71 14.04
CA TYR A 53 -5.53 -9.06 12.75
C TYR A 53 -5.04 -10.51 12.79
N GLY A 54 -5.86 -11.42 12.28
CA GLY A 54 -5.65 -12.85 12.51
C GLY A 54 -5.76 -13.19 13.99
N ASP A 55 -4.73 -13.81 14.52
CA ASP A 55 -4.57 -14.21 15.93
C ASP A 55 -3.87 -13.14 16.79
N GLN A 56 -3.42 -12.04 16.19
CA GLN A 56 -2.68 -10.98 16.85
C GLN A 56 -3.47 -9.66 16.95
N PRO A 57 -3.10 -8.74 17.88
CA PRO A 57 -3.59 -7.36 17.86
C PRO A 57 -3.17 -6.62 16.57
N ALA A 58 -4.06 -5.83 16.02
CA ALA A 58 -3.74 -4.97 14.90
C ALA A 58 -2.90 -3.74 15.32
N GLY A 59 -3.09 -3.25 16.53
CA GLY A 59 -2.25 -2.23 17.17
C GLY A 59 -1.28 -2.87 18.15
N TYR A 60 0.01 -2.71 17.95
CA TYR A 60 1.05 -3.31 18.78
C TYR A 60 2.15 -2.34 19.22
N ALA A 61 2.37 -1.27 18.48
CA ALA A 61 3.44 -0.31 18.74
C ALA A 61 3.09 0.58 19.94
N SER A 62 4.06 0.85 20.81
CA SER A 62 3.91 1.83 21.89
C SER A 62 4.23 3.25 21.43
N GLN A 63 5.15 3.37 20.46
CA GLN A 63 5.58 4.65 19.87
C GLN A 63 5.67 4.53 18.34
N PRO A 64 5.50 5.65 17.59
CA PRO A 64 5.56 5.61 16.13
C PRO A 64 6.89 5.08 15.57
N GLY A 65 8.00 5.33 16.26
CA GLY A 65 9.33 4.88 15.82
C GLY A 65 9.55 3.37 15.88
N GLU A 66 8.63 2.61 16.47
CA GLU A 66 8.69 1.15 16.57
C GLU A 66 8.06 0.45 15.35
N THR A 67 7.44 1.21 14.44
CA THR A 67 6.72 0.65 13.28
C THR A 67 7.39 1.06 11.98
N VAL A 68 7.65 0.06 11.13
CA VAL A 68 8.05 0.28 9.73
C VAL A 68 6.87 -0.05 8.84
N ASN A 69 6.34 0.98 8.16
CA ASN A 69 5.23 0.83 7.22
C ASN A 69 5.76 0.68 5.80
N TYR A 70 5.24 -0.29 5.07
CA TYR A 70 5.55 -0.52 3.66
C TYR A 70 4.37 -1.18 2.96
N ILE A 71 4.32 -1.06 1.64
CA ILE A 71 3.32 -1.72 0.80
C ILE A 71 3.88 -2.95 0.12
N GLU A 72 5.19 -2.99 -0.07
CA GLU A 72 5.95 -4.12 -0.59
C GLU A 72 7.38 -4.12 -0.05
N ASN A 73 8.02 -5.27 -0.07
CA ASN A 73 9.45 -5.43 0.23
C ASN A 73 10.07 -6.45 -0.74
N HIS A 74 11.27 -6.93 -0.43
CA HIS A 74 11.97 -7.93 -1.26
C HIS A 74 11.29 -9.30 -1.30
N ASP A 75 10.50 -9.65 -0.27
CA ASP A 75 9.72 -10.88 -0.22
C ASP A 75 8.43 -10.78 -1.02
N ASN A 76 7.91 -11.92 -1.44
CA ASN A 76 6.67 -12.05 -2.20
C ASN A 76 6.70 -11.31 -3.54
N GLN A 77 5.56 -11.13 -4.16
CA GLN A 77 5.41 -10.34 -5.38
C GLN A 77 5.59 -8.85 -5.07
N THR A 78 6.13 -8.10 -6.05
CA THR A 78 6.08 -6.63 -6.00
C THR A 78 4.63 -6.14 -6.00
N LEU A 79 4.41 -4.88 -5.68
CA LEU A 79 3.07 -4.29 -5.74
C LEU A 79 2.51 -4.34 -7.17
N TYR A 80 3.35 -4.08 -8.18
CA TYR A 80 2.93 -4.17 -9.59
C TYR A 80 2.48 -5.59 -9.95
N ASP A 81 3.26 -6.60 -9.57
CA ASP A 81 2.94 -8.01 -9.80
C ASP A 81 1.68 -8.44 -9.02
N SER A 82 1.54 -7.99 -7.78
CA SER A 82 0.32 -8.23 -6.99
C SER A 82 -0.92 -7.61 -7.64
N ASN A 83 -0.78 -6.42 -8.22
CA ASN A 83 -1.86 -5.76 -8.95
C ASN A 83 -2.21 -6.49 -10.25
N ALA A 84 -1.24 -7.12 -10.92
CA ALA A 84 -1.52 -8.00 -12.06
C ALA A 84 -2.41 -9.19 -11.68
N LEU A 85 -2.24 -9.71 -10.45
CA LEU A 85 -3.05 -10.81 -9.92
C LEU A 85 -4.42 -10.38 -9.38
N LYS A 86 -4.58 -9.13 -8.95
CA LYS A 86 -5.73 -8.68 -8.15
C LYS A 86 -6.68 -7.72 -8.86
N LEU A 87 -6.18 -6.92 -9.77
CA LEU A 87 -7.01 -5.98 -10.54
C LEU A 87 -7.70 -6.71 -11.70
N PRO A 88 -8.85 -6.21 -12.18
CA PRO A 88 -9.50 -6.73 -13.37
C PRO A 88 -8.53 -6.82 -14.56
N LEU A 89 -8.68 -7.86 -15.37
CA LEU A 89 -7.78 -8.10 -16.53
C LEU A 89 -7.79 -6.94 -17.52
N ALA A 90 -8.94 -6.26 -17.67
CA ALA A 90 -9.11 -5.11 -18.55
C ALA A 90 -8.53 -3.80 -17.99
N THR A 91 -7.99 -3.78 -16.77
CA THR A 91 -7.38 -2.58 -16.18
C THR A 91 -6.19 -2.13 -17.04
N THR A 92 -6.21 -0.88 -17.47
CA THR A 92 -5.13 -0.30 -18.29
C THR A 92 -3.82 -0.20 -17.51
N THR A 93 -2.68 -0.14 -18.20
CA THR A 93 -1.38 0.08 -17.53
C THR A 93 -1.29 1.42 -16.84
N ALA A 94 -1.93 2.45 -17.40
CA ALA A 94 -2.05 3.77 -16.76
C ALA A 94 -2.82 3.69 -15.42
N ASP A 95 -3.92 2.94 -15.36
CA ASP A 95 -4.66 2.75 -14.10
C ASP A 95 -3.90 1.86 -13.12
N ARG A 96 -3.17 0.84 -13.59
CA ARG A 96 -2.25 0.05 -12.75
C ARG A 96 -1.16 0.92 -12.13
N ALA A 97 -0.60 1.88 -12.90
CA ALA A 97 0.35 2.85 -12.37
C ALA A 97 -0.27 3.75 -11.29
N ARG A 98 -1.54 4.18 -11.47
CA ARG A 98 -2.27 4.94 -10.43
C ARG A 98 -2.49 4.14 -9.16
N VAL A 99 -2.84 2.86 -9.27
CA VAL A 99 -2.98 1.97 -8.11
C VAL A 99 -1.64 1.76 -7.40
N GLN A 100 -0.53 1.68 -8.13
CA GLN A 100 0.81 1.67 -7.56
C GLN A 100 1.06 2.94 -6.73
N VAL A 101 0.80 4.12 -7.31
CA VAL A 101 0.94 5.40 -6.62
C VAL A 101 0.03 5.50 -5.39
N LEU A 102 -1.20 4.98 -5.48
CA LEU A 102 -2.12 4.90 -4.33
C LEU A 102 -1.49 4.11 -3.18
N GLY A 103 -0.89 2.95 -3.45
CA GLY A 103 -0.19 2.16 -2.44
C GLY A 103 1.00 2.90 -1.81
N LEU A 104 1.80 3.57 -2.64
CA LEU A 104 2.92 4.40 -2.18
C LEU A 104 2.45 5.59 -1.34
N ALA A 105 1.31 6.21 -1.68
CA ALA A 105 0.72 7.31 -0.93
C ALA A 105 0.31 6.87 0.49
N LEU A 106 -0.27 5.67 0.65
CA LEU A 106 -0.61 5.12 1.97
C LEU A 106 0.64 4.98 2.84
N THR A 107 1.75 4.51 2.28
CA THR A 107 3.03 4.45 2.99
C THR A 107 3.57 5.84 3.31
N ALA A 108 3.54 6.76 2.34
CA ALA A 108 4.05 8.13 2.50
C ALA A 108 3.28 8.92 3.57
N PHE A 109 1.98 8.68 3.75
CA PHE A 109 1.14 9.40 4.70
C PHE A 109 1.01 8.72 6.06
N SER A 110 1.56 7.52 6.23
CA SER A 110 1.53 6.80 7.49
C SER A 110 2.42 7.44 8.56
N GLN A 111 2.00 7.33 9.81
CA GLN A 111 2.84 7.60 10.98
C GLN A 111 3.85 6.47 11.16
N GLY A 112 4.99 6.77 11.78
CA GLY A 112 6.08 5.80 11.91
C GLY A 112 7.11 5.91 10.79
N VAL A 113 7.93 4.88 10.62
CA VAL A 113 8.97 4.82 9.61
C VAL A 113 8.36 4.38 8.28
N ALA A 114 8.42 5.24 7.27
CA ALA A 114 8.02 4.89 5.92
C ALA A 114 9.19 4.22 5.19
N TYR A 115 8.98 2.98 4.74
CA TYR A 115 9.94 2.21 3.96
C TYR A 115 9.42 2.03 2.53
N PHE A 116 10.28 2.27 1.56
CA PHE A 116 9.98 2.09 0.15
C PHE A 116 11.00 1.12 -0.46
N HIS A 117 10.51 0.06 -1.05
CA HIS A 117 11.34 -0.91 -1.75
C HIS A 117 11.91 -0.30 -3.03
N ALA A 118 13.20 -0.49 -3.29
CA ALA A 118 13.87 0.05 -4.47
C ALA A 118 13.18 -0.44 -5.76
N GLY A 119 12.75 0.51 -6.58
CA GLY A 119 12.03 0.25 -7.84
C GLY A 119 10.51 0.29 -7.72
N SER A 120 9.92 0.42 -6.53
CA SER A 120 8.46 0.61 -6.38
C SER A 120 7.96 1.83 -7.13
N ASP A 121 8.76 2.88 -7.16
CA ASP A 121 8.51 4.15 -7.86
C ASP A 121 8.53 4.01 -9.40
N ILE A 122 9.18 2.99 -9.91
CA ILE A 122 9.29 2.73 -11.36
C ILE A 122 8.52 1.46 -11.79
N LEU A 123 7.49 1.09 -11.03
CA LEU A 123 6.61 -0.04 -11.31
C LEU A 123 7.34 -1.40 -11.35
N ARG A 124 8.38 -1.58 -10.53
CA ARG A 124 9.21 -2.80 -10.51
C ARG A 124 8.36 -4.06 -10.58
N SER A 125 8.74 -4.96 -11.49
CA SER A 125 8.21 -6.32 -11.57
C SER A 125 9.33 -7.34 -11.38
N LYS A 126 9.01 -8.45 -10.76
CA LYS A 126 9.82 -9.67 -10.71
C LYS A 126 9.23 -10.78 -11.58
N SER A 127 8.45 -10.39 -12.60
CA SER A 127 7.76 -11.34 -13.48
C SER A 127 6.90 -12.36 -12.72
N LEU A 128 6.15 -11.85 -11.71
CA LEU A 128 5.31 -12.63 -10.78
C LEU A 128 6.07 -13.62 -9.87
N ASP A 129 7.40 -13.52 -9.79
CA ASP A 129 8.18 -14.33 -8.88
C ASP A 129 7.90 -13.93 -7.42
N ARG A 130 7.44 -14.90 -6.64
CA ARG A 130 7.13 -14.67 -5.23
C ARG A 130 8.33 -14.82 -4.29
N ASN A 131 9.43 -15.43 -4.75
CA ASN A 131 10.58 -15.72 -3.92
C ASN A 131 11.87 -15.65 -4.76
N SER A 132 12.29 -14.43 -5.09
CA SER A 132 13.33 -14.17 -6.10
C SER A 132 14.75 -14.11 -5.54
N PHE A 133 15.00 -14.52 -4.29
CA PHE A 133 16.31 -14.37 -3.66
C PHE A 133 17.42 -15.15 -4.40
N ASN A 134 17.09 -16.27 -5.02
CA ASN A 134 18.01 -17.09 -5.81
C ASN A 134 17.61 -17.21 -7.29
N SER A 135 16.69 -16.40 -7.78
CA SER A 135 16.25 -16.43 -9.19
C SER A 135 17.19 -15.70 -10.15
N GLY A 136 18.28 -15.10 -9.62
CA GLY A 136 19.28 -14.39 -10.40
C GLY A 136 18.87 -12.98 -10.82
N ASP A 137 19.79 -12.31 -11.49
CA ASP A 137 19.64 -10.90 -11.89
C ASP A 137 18.49 -10.69 -12.89
N TRP A 138 18.19 -11.71 -13.67
CA TRP A 138 17.14 -11.65 -14.69
C TRP A 138 15.78 -11.28 -14.13
N PHE A 139 15.43 -11.77 -12.92
CA PHE A 139 14.19 -11.46 -12.21
C PHE A 139 14.33 -10.31 -11.22
N ASN A 140 15.54 -9.85 -10.90
CA ASN A 140 15.80 -8.85 -9.86
C ASN A 140 16.30 -7.50 -10.38
N ARG A 141 16.56 -7.40 -11.67
CA ARG A 141 17.08 -6.18 -12.30
C ARG A 141 16.10 -5.01 -12.27
N LEU A 142 16.66 -3.80 -12.25
CA LEU A 142 15.93 -2.54 -12.33
C LEU A 142 16.40 -1.76 -13.56
N ASP A 143 15.48 -1.11 -14.26
CA ASP A 143 15.81 -0.22 -15.38
C ASP A 143 15.73 1.26 -14.95
N TRP A 144 16.87 1.81 -14.59
CA TRP A 144 17.01 3.23 -14.24
C TRP A 144 16.96 4.17 -15.45
N THR A 145 16.77 3.64 -16.66
CA THR A 145 16.47 4.43 -17.86
C THR A 145 14.97 4.68 -18.04
N TYR A 146 14.14 4.06 -17.19
CA TYR A 146 12.68 4.23 -17.13
C TYR A 146 11.94 3.76 -18.39
N LYS A 147 12.50 2.81 -19.12
CA LYS A 147 11.93 2.30 -20.37
C LYS A 147 11.18 0.98 -20.19
N ASP A 148 11.56 0.18 -19.21
CA ASP A 148 11.02 -1.16 -18.99
C ASP A 148 10.93 -1.46 -17.48
N ASN A 149 9.89 -2.19 -17.07
CA ASN A 149 9.79 -2.71 -15.71
C ASN A 149 10.03 -4.22 -15.62
N TYR A 150 10.37 -4.84 -16.75
CA TYR A 150 10.63 -6.26 -16.92
C TYR A 150 9.47 -7.21 -16.62
N PHE A 151 8.22 -6.73 -16.59
CA PHE A 151 7.05 -7.62 -16.55
C PHE A 151 7.05 -8.55 -17.76
N GLY A 152 6.84 -9.85 -17.53
CA GLY A 152 6.83 -10.85 -18.59
C GLY A 152 8.23 -11.20 -19.14
N THR A 153 9.30 -10.94 -18.39
CA THR A 153 10.67 -11.25 -18.81
C THR A 153 10.94 -12.75 -18.90
N GLY A 154 10.14 -13.57 -18.24
CA GLY A 154 10.24 -15.02 -18.23
C GLY A 154 9.31 -15.64 -17.19
N LEU A 155 9.20 -16.97 -17.21
CA LEU A 155 8.48 -17.74 -16.21
C LEU A 155 9.41 -17.94 -15.00
N PRO A 156 8.99 -17.55 -13.79
CA PRO A 156 9.84 -17.67 -12.61
C PRO A 156 10.12 -19.14 -12.24
N PRO A 157 11.17 -19.41 -11.44
CA PRO A 157 11.54 -20.76 -11.06
C PRO A 157 10.38 -21.58 -10.47
N SER A 158 10.30 -22.86 -10.84
CA SER A 158 9.17 -23.73 -10.47
C SER A 158 9.13 -24.09 -8.99
N GLU A 159 10.26 -24.02 -8.29
CA GLU A 159 10.38 -24.40 -6.89
C GLU A 159 9.32 -23.67 -6.03
N ASP A 160 9.22 -22.37 -6.16
CA ASP A 160 8.27 -21.55 -5.40
C ASP A 160 7.02 -21.16 -6.18
N ASN A 161 7.08 -21.18 -7.52
CA ASN A 161 6.03 -20.61 -8.38
C ASN A 161 5.27 -21.68 -9.19
N GLY A 162 5.79 -22.91 -9.27
CA GLY A 162 5.25 -23.94 -10.15
C GLY A 162 3.78 -24.28 -9.96
N LYS A 163 3.32 -24.27 -8.70
CA LYS A 163 1.89 -24.50 -8.37
C LYS A 163 0.95 -23.45 -8.95
N ASP A 164 1.47 -22.28 -9.24
CA ASP A 164 0.72 -21.13 -9.74
C ASP A 164 0.88 -20.90 -11.25
N TYR A 165 1.63 -21.79 -11.96
CA TYR A 165 1.92 -21.62 -13.38
C TYR A 165 0.66 -21.53 -14.26
N ALA A 166 -0.40 -22.27 -13.94
CA ALA A 166 -1.65 -22.18 -14.68
C ALA A 166 -2.28 -20.78 -14.62
N LEU A 167 -2.08 -20.07 -13.50
CA LEU A 167 -2.56 -18.71 -13.29
C LEU A 167 -1.63 -17.68 -13.92
N ILE A 168 -0.31 -17.81 -13.70
CA ILE A 168 0.64 -16.74 -14.05
C ILE A 168 1.10 -16.76 -15.51
N LYS A 169 1.15 -17.92 -16.17
CA LYS A 169 1.55 -18.03 -17.59
C LYS A 169 0.72 -17.11 -18.52
N PRO A 170 -0.62 -17.14 -18.49
CA PRO A 170 -1.41 -16.28 -19.36
C PRO A 170 -1.24 -14.80 -19.03
N LEU A 171 -1.00 -14.44 -17.76
CA LEU A 171 -0.76 -13.05 -17.37
C LEU A 171 0.59 -12.55 -17.92
N LEU A 172 1.66 -13.34 -17.76
CA LEU A 172 2.99 -13.00 -18.26
C LEU A 172 3.07 -12.92 -19.79
N ALA A 173 2.25 -13.71 -20.49
CA ALA A 173 2.15 -13.68 -21.94
C ALA A 173 1.32 -12.50 -22.48
N ASN A 174 0.58 -11.81 -21.64
CA ASN A 174 -0.30 -10.73 -22.06
C ASN A 174 0.44 -9.39 -22.08
N ALA A 175 0.77 -8.91 -23.29
CA ALA A 175 1.46 -7.64 -23.48
C ALA A 175 0.72 -6.42 -22.90
N ALA A 176 -0.60 -6.50 -22.70
CA ALA A 176 -1.39 -5.42 -22.08
C ALA A 176 -1.05 -5.17 -20.60
N PHE A 177 -0.31 -6.07 -19.96
CA PHE A 177 0.16 -5.87 -18.57
C PHE A 177 1.52 -5.15 -18.50
N LYS A 178 2.22 -5.01 -19.63
CA LYS A 178 3.53 -4.36 -19.65
C LYS A 178 3.35 -2.84 -19.72
N PRO A 179 3.82 -2.08 -18.71
CA PRO A 179 3.65 -0.63 -18.70
C PRO A 179 4.47 0.03 -19.79
N THR A 180 3.98 1.17 -20.26
CA THR A 180 4.73 2.03 -21.16
C THR A 180 5.77 2.86 -20.42
N PRO A 181 6.80 3.40 -21.10
CA PRO A 181 7.70 4.37 -20.48
C PRO A 181 6.99 5.59 -19.88
N ALA A 182 5.84 6.00 -20.45
CA ALA A 182 5.03 7.08 -19.91
C ALA A 182 4.38 6.72 -18.57
N ASP A 183 3.89 5.48 -18.42
CA ASP A 183 3.34 4.99 -17.15
C ASP A 183 4.42 4.93 -16.06
N ILE A 184 5.64 4.49 -16.41
CA ILE A 184 6.78 4.44 -15.48
C ILE A 184 7.18 5.86 -15.05
N ALA A 185 7.27 6.79 -16.01
CA ALA A 185 7.59 8.18 -15.72
C ALA A 185 6.52 8.84 -14.83
N PHE A 186 5.24 8.58 -15.08
CA PHE A 186 4.14 9.04 -14.23
C PHE A 186 4.29 8.56 -12.79
N ALA A 187 4.53 7.26 -12.59
CA ALA A 187 4.65 6.69 -11.24
C ALA A 187 5.85 7.29 -10.50
N ARG A 188 7.02 7.41 -11.17
CA ARG A 188 8.23 8.04 -10.63
C ARG A 188 7.97 9.48 -10.19
N ASP A 189 7.36 10.28 -11.06
CA ASP A 189 7.16 11.71 -10.79
C ASP A 189 6.13 11.91 -9.67
N ALA A 190 5.04 11.16 -9.68
CA ALA A 190 4.06 11.15 -8.59
C ALA A 190 4.70 10.70 -7.25
N PHE A 191 5.59 9.72 -7.26
CA PHE A 191 6.30 9.30 -6.05
C PHE A 191 7.22 10.41 -5.51
N ARG A 192 7.91 11.14 -6.38
CA ARG A 192 8.70 12.31 -5.98
C ARG A 192 7.84 13.37 -5.30
N ASP A 193 6.64 13.61 -5.82
CA ASP A 193 5.68 14.53 -5.20
C ASP A 193 5.24 14.03 -3.82
N LEU A 194 4.95 12.73 -3.66
CA LEU A 194 4.63 12.15 -2.36
C LEU A 194 5.76 12.32 -1.34
N LEU A 195 7.01 12.15 -1.76
CA LEU A 195 8.18 12.37 -0.90
C LEU A 195 8.32 13.86 -0.53
N ALA A 196 8.08 14.78 -1.48
CA ALA A 196 8.09 16.22 -1.22
C ALA A 196 7.00 16.62 -0.22
N ILE A 197 5.77 16.07 -0.37
CA ILE A 197 4.67 16.28 0.58
C ILE A 197 5.07 15.77 1.98
N ARG A 198 5.56 14.53 2.10
CA ARG A 198 6.00 13.99 3.39
C ARG A 198 7.12 14.81 4.02
N ALA A 199 8.07 15.29 3.22
CA ALA A 199 9.20 16.10 3.69
C ALA A 199 8.77 17.50 4.16
N SER A 200 7.72 18.07 3.59
CA SER A 200 7.25 19.43 3.86
C SER A 200 6.74 19.65 5.29
N SER A 201 6.40 18.57 6.01
CA SER A 201 5.84 18.67 7.35
C SER A 201 6.28 17.55 8.28
N THR A 202 6.54 17.88 9.54
CA THR A 202 6.76 16.91 10.61
C THR A 202 5.47 16.16 11.02
N LEU A 203 4.31 16.63 10.57
CA LEU A 203 3.01 16.00 10.88
C LEU A 203 2.87 14.59 10.31
N PHE A 204 3.60 14.23 9.25
CA PHE A 204 3.63 12.85 8.72
C PHE A 204 4.59 11.92 9.46
N ARG A 205 5.33 12.43 10.45
CA ARG A 205 6.32 11.68 11.24
C ARG A 205 6.39 12.20 12.68
N MET A 206 5.23 12.27 13.32
CA MET A 206 5.12 12.67 14.72
C MET A 206 5.92 11.71 15.61
N ARG A 207 6.52 12.25 16.67
CA ARG A 207 7.52 11.52 17.47
C ARG A 207 6.95 10.70 18.60
N SER A 208 5.75 11.05 19.08
CA SER A 208 5.14 10.36 20.21
C SER A 208 3.75 9.81 19.88
N ALA A 209 3.35 8.75 20.57
CA ALA A 209 2.01 8.21 20.47
C ALA A 209 0.95 9.24 20.86
N ASP A 210 1.23 10.04 21.90
CA ASP A 210 0.31 11.08 22.37
C ASP A 210 0.08 12.16 21.30
N ASP A 211 1.10 12.57 20.58
CA ASP A 211 0.97 13.50 19.46
C ASP A 211 0.06 12.93 18.36
N VAL A 212 0.25 11.67 18.00
CA VAL A 212 -0.59 11.01 16.99
C VAL A 212 -2.04 10.91 17.47
N VAL A 213 -2.26 10.45 18.69
CA VAL A 213 -3.59 10.31 19.29
C VAL A 213 -4.31 11.63 19.39
N GLN A 214 -3.61 12.71 19.74
CA GLN A 214 -4.21 14.04 19.88
C GLN A 214 -4.52 14.72 18.55
N ARG A 215 -3.69 14.52 17.52
CA ARG A 215 -3.67 15.33 16.30
C ARG A 215 -4.24 14.63 15.07
N LEU A 216 -4.05 13.32 14.92
CA LEU A 216 -4.61 12.59 13.79
C LEU A 216 -6.07 12.23 14.05
N ARG A 217 -6.93 12.53 13.08
CA ARG A 217 -8.34 12.13 13.09
C ARG A 217 -8.71 11.52 11.76
N PHE A 218 -9.34 10.36 11.79
CA PHE A 218 -9.99 9.79 10.61
C PHE A 218 -11.44 10.22 10.55
N PHE A 219 -11.85 10.59 9.36
CA PHE A 219 -13.24 10.79 8.97
C PHE A 219 -13.71 9.58 8.15
N ASN A 220 -14.98 9.56 7.79
CA ASN A 220 -15.54 8.48 7.00
C ASN A 220 -15.25 7.11 7.63
N THR A 221 -15.62 6.94 8.89
CA THR A 221 -15.45 5.70 9.69
C THR A 221 -16.81 5.14 10.11
N GLY A 222 -16.82 3.94 10.69
CA GLY A 222 -18.05 3.31 11.18
C GLY A 222 -18.87 2.63 10.07
N PRO A 223 -20.11 2.21 10.38
CA PRO A 223 -20.90 1.35 9.47
C PRO A 223 -21.43 2.09 8.24
N LYS A 224 -21.44 3.42 8.25
CA LYS A 224 -21.91 4.25 7.13
C LYS A 224 -20.75 4.83 6.31
N GLN A 225 -19.54 4.32 6.49
CA GLN A 225 -18.39 4.79 5.73
C GLN A 225 -18.54 4.50 4.23
N GLU A 226 -18.08 5.43 3.39
CA GLU A 226 -17.88 5.17 1.96
C GLU A 226 -16.68 4.20 1.81
N PRO A 227 -16.89 2.99 1.28
CA PRO A 227 -15.93 1.89 1.43
C PRO A 227 -14.58 2.11 0.76
N THR A 228 -14.52 2.97 -0.26
CA THR A 228 -13.29 3.22 -1.04
C THR A 228 -12.53 4.47 -0.61
N VAL A 229 -13.04 5.22 0.38
CA VAL A 229 -12.47 6.50 0.76
C VAL A 229 -11.83 6.45 2.14
N ILE A 230 -10.56 6.78 2.20
CA ILE A 230 -9.85 7.09 3.45
C ILE A 230 -9.68 8.61 3.54
N ALA A 231 -10.23 9.21 4.57
CA ALA A 231 -10.10 10.63 4.83
C ALA A 231 -9.51 10.85 6.21
N ALA A 232 -8.50 11.72 6.30
CA ALA A 232 -7.86 12.04 7.56
C ALA A 232 -7.45 13.51 7.64
N HIS A 233 -7.38 14.01 8.87
CA HIS A 233 -6.87 15.33 9.20
C HIS A 233 -5.83 15.21 10.31
N ILE A 234 -4.75 15.97 10.18
CA ILE A 234 -3.71 16.11 11.20
C ILE A 234 -3.65 17.57 11.62
N ASP A 235 -3.96 17.86 12.90
CA ASP A 235 -3.86 19.20 13.46
C ASP A 235 -2.41 19.60 13.69
N GLY A 236 -1.96 20.67 13.01
CA GLY A 236 -0.59 21.15 13.08
C GLY A 236 -0.37 22.29 14.08
N ARG A 237 -1.44 22.84 14.68
CA ARG A 237 -1.32 24.00 15.57
C ARG A 237 -0.43 23.70 16.78
N GLY A 238 0.61 24.52 16.93
CA GLY A 238 1.57 24.38 18.04
C GLY A 238 2.51 23.16 17.94
N TYR A 239 2.48 22.41 16.83
CA TYR A 239 3.44 21.30 16.62
C TYR A 239 4.71 21.80 15.92
N ALA A 240 5.87 21.47 16.50
CA ALA A 240 7.16 21.94 15.98
C ALA A 240 7.44 21.38 14.58
N GLY A 241 7.71 22.27 13.62
CA GLY A 241 8.02 21.91 12.24
C GLY A 241 6.79 21.47 11.42
N ALA A 242 5.58 21.69 11.91
CA ALA A 242 4.35 21.36 11.18
C ALA A 242 4.26 22.06 9.81
N GLY A 243 4.71 23.32 9.73
CA GLY A 243 4.65 24.10 8.49
C GLY A 243 3.25 24.56 8.08
N PHE A 244 2.21 23.91 8.60
CA PHE A 244 0.80 24.13 8.30
C PHE A 244 -0.03 24.13 9.58
N ALA A 245 -1.15 24.89 9.59
CA ALA A 245 -2.12 24.81 10.69
C ALA A 245 -2.82 23.45 10.78
N GLY A 246 -2.88 22.71 9.67
CA GLY A 246 -3.38 21.36 9.59
C GLY A 246 -3.23 20.81 8.18
N ILE A 247 -3.22 19.49 8.05
CA ILE A 247 -3.17 18.78 6.78
C ILE A 247 -4.38 17.86 6.71
N THR A 248 -5.16 17.98 5.63
CA THR A 248 -6.22 17.03 5.30
C THR A 248 -5.83 16.28 4.06
N TYR A 249 -5.97 14.95 4.08
CA TYR A 249 -5.75 14.12 2.91
C TYR A 249 -6.90 13.16 2.67
N LEU A 250 -7.11 12.85 1.40
CA LEU A 250 -8.07 11.87 0.91
C LEU A 250 -7.32 10.86 0.05
N VAL A 251 -7.67 9.60 0.22
CA VAL A 251 -7.17 8.48 -0.60
C VAL A 251 -8.39 7.72 -1.10
N ASN A 252 -8.52 7.64 -2.43
CA ASN A 252 -9.63 6.98 -3.12
C ASN A 252 -9.14 6.27 -4.39
#